data_505bce37ddbb13a9c6b93010f3438958
#
_entry.id   505bce37ddbb13a9c6b93010f3438958
#
_cell.length_a   1.000
_cell.length_b   1.000
_cell.length_c   1.000
_cell.angle_alpha   90.00
_cell.angle_beta   90.00
_cell.angle_gamma   90.00
#
_symmetry.space_group_name_H-M   'P 1'
#
loop_
_entity.id
_entity.type
_entity.pdbx_description
1 polymer ?
#
loop_
_entity_poly.entity_id
_entity_poly.type
_entity_poly.pdbx_seq_one_letter_code
_entity_poly.pdbx_strand_id
1 'polypeptide(L)'
;MTAHARPRAVRGLALPIDGATLPTDPELLPNSPREYRAGWHEGIDFPAPPGTPVLAVADGVVIRVDTAFVEWTADEEGRALDEAVALGYTPAETLDRLRGRQVWIDHGQGIVSRYAHLSAVAPLVVGARVERGRRIGAVGSSGYEEGGPHLHLEVRVGDAYLGEDLAGDTLIATIFRAFD
;
A
#
# COMPACT_ATOMS: atom_id res chain seq x y z
N MET A 1 -7.72 -22.89 22.82
CA MET A 1 -7.68 -22.86 21.34
C MET A 1 -8.66 -21.78 20.90
N THR A 2 -8.19 -20.55 20.69
CA THR A 2 -9.00 -19.45 20.17
C THR A 2 -9.16 -19.67 18.67
N ALA A 3 -10.38 -19.95 18.23
CA ALA A 3 -10.72 -20.03 16.82
C ALA A 3 -10.42 -18.64 16.20
N HIS A 4 -9.39 -18.55 15.36
CA HIS A 4 -9.18 -17.39 14.53
C HIS A 4 -10.39 -17.29 13.60
N ALA A 5 -11.23 -16.28 13.81
CA ALA A 5 -12.32 -15.99 12.89
C ALA A 5 -11.69 -15.80 11.50
N ARG A 6 -12.21 -16.54 10.51
CA ARG A 6 -11.76 -16.37 9.12
C ARG A 6 -11.92 -14.89 8.74
N PRO A 7 -10.89 -14.23 8.21
CA PRO A 7 -11.01 -12.84 7.80
C PRO A 7 -12.19 -12.71 6.83
N ARG A 8 -13.04 -11.70 7.08
CA ARG A 8 -14.20 -11.42 6.25
C ARG A 8 -13.72 -11.09 4.85
N ALA A 9 -14.34 -11.66 3.82
CA ALA A 9 -13.97 -11.37 2.43
C ALA A 9 -14.12 -9.88 2.16
N VAL A 10 -13.04 -9.23 1.77
CA VAL A 10 -13.04 -7.83 1.32
C VAL A 10 -13.79 -7.73 0.01
N ARG A 11 -14.69 -6.75 -0.14
CA ARG A 11 -15.49 -6.52 -1.35
C ARG A 11 -15.88 -5.05 -1.47
N GLY A 12 -16.21 -4.63 -2.69
CA GLY A 12 -16.78 -3.31 -2.97
C GLY A 12 -15.78 -2.17 -2.90
N LEU A 13 -14.48 -2.48 -3.06
CA LEU A 13 -13.46 -1.44 -3.19
C LEU A 13 -13.55 -0.80 -4.57
N ALA A 14 -13.35 0.52 -4.65
CA ALA A 14 -13.14 1.22 -5.91
C ALA A 14 -11.67 1.15 -6.33
N LEU A 15 -11.39 1.31 -7.62
CA LEU A 15 -10.03 1.52 -8.09
C LEU A 15 -9.47 2.84 -7.53
N PRO A 16 -8.19 2.86 -7.10
CA PRO A 16 -7.60 4.04 -6.47
C PRO A 16 -7.16 5.13 -7.46
N ILE A 17 -7.23 4.85 -8.75
CA ILE A 17 -6.87 5.76 -9.85
C ILE A 17 -7.94 5.65 -10.93
N ASP A 18 -8.46 6.78 -11.39
CA ASP A 18 -9.45 6.82 -12.46
C ASP A 18 -8.89 6.24 -13.76
N GLY A 19 -9.66 5.34 -14.36
CA GLY A 19 -9.30 4.66 -15.61
C GLY A 19 -8.22 3.60 -15.49
N ALA A 20 -7.69 3.34 -14.28
CA ALA A 20 -6.79 2.23 -14.06
C ALA A 20 -7.51 0.87 -14.20
N THR A 21 -6.71 -0.17 -14.39
CA THR A 21 -7.16 -1.56 -14.33
C THR A 21 -6.37 -2.30 -13.25
N LEU A 22 -6.96 -3.34 -12.68
CA LEU A 22 -6.23 -4.21 -11.76
C LEU A 22 -5.09 -4.90 -12.51
N PRO A 23 -3.86 -4.87 -11.99
CA PRO A 23 -2.75 -5.57 -12.59
C PRO A 23 -2.93 -7.09 -12.49
N THR A 24 -2.36 -7.79 -13.47
CA THR A 24 -2.23 -9.26 -13.47
C THR A 24 -0.77 -9.69 -13.49
N ASP A 25 0.15 -8.75 -13.64
CA ASP A 25 1.59 -9.01 -13.57
C ASP A 25 1.96 -9.37 -12.11
N PRO A 26 2.55 -10.56 -11.89
CA PRO A 26 2.92 -11.01 -10.53
C PRO A 26 3.83 -10.03 -9.79
N GLU A 27 4.68 -9.27 -10.47
CA GLU A 27 5.58 -8.30 -9.83
C GLU A 27 4.84 -7.12 -9.19
N LEU A 28 3.64 -6.81 -9.70
CA LEU A 28 2.78 -5.73 -9.19
C LEU A 28 1.78 -6.21 -8.13
N LEU A 29 1.77 -7.51 -7.83
CA LEU A 29 0.82 -8.15 -6.91
C LEU A 29 1.45 -8.50 -5.56
N PRO A 30 0.63 -8.73 -4.52
CA PRO A 30 1.10 -9.22 -3.23
C PRO A 30 1.92 -10.50 -3.34
N ASN A 31 2.83 -10.70 -2.40
CA ASN A 31 3.72 -11.86 -2.28
C ASN A 31 4.84 -11.92 -3.34
N SER A 32 4.98 -10.91 -4.21
CA SER A 32 6.17 -10.80 -5.04
C SER A 32 7.42 -10.57 -4.17
N PRO A 33 8.52 -11.32 -4.40
CA PRO A 33 9.73 -11.14 -3.60
C PRO A 33 10.34 -9.75 -3.83
N ARG A 34 10.84 -9.16 -2.75
CA ARG A 34 11.60 -7.91 -2.73
C ARG A 34 12.99 -8.20 -2.17
N GLU A 35 13.82 -8.87 -2.98
CA GLU A 35 15.14 -9.36 -2.57
C GLU A 35 16.05 -8.24 -2.08
N TYR A 36 15.98 -7.05 -2.68
CA TYR A 36 16.76 -5.87 -2.31
C TYR A 36 16.57 -5.41 -0.85
N ARG A 37 15.51 -5.85 -0.20
CA ARG A 37 15.22 -5.57 1.21
C ARG A 37 14.90 -6.80 2.04
N ALA A 38 15.15 -8.01 1.52
CA ALA A 38 14.81 -9.28 2.17
C ALA A 38 13.35 -9.35 2.64
N GLY A 39 12.40 -8.98 1.79
CA GLY A 39 10.98 -8.92 2.14
C GLY A 39 10.06 -9.32 1.00
N TRP A 40 8.78 -9.09 1.23
CA TRP A 40 7.71 -9.40 0.29
C TRP A 40 6.91 -8.14 -0.06
N HIS A 41 6.31 -8.14 -1.23
CA HIS A 41 5.36 -7.11 -1.63
C HIS A 41 4.04 -7.30 -0.87
N GLU A 42 3.62 -6.30 -0.09
CA GLU A 42 2.44 -6.40 0.78
C GLU A 42 1.19 -5.73 0.18
N GLY A 43 1.27 -5.29 -1.06
CA GLY A 43 0.20 -4.53 -1.71
C GLY A 43 0.09 -4.77 -3.20
N ILE A 44 -0.64 -3.89 -3.85
CA ILE A 44 -0.87 -3.84 -5.30
C ILE A 44 -0.25 -2.56 -5.82
N ASP A 45 0.62 -2.66 -6.81
CA ASP A 45 1.23 -1.50 -7.46
C ASP A 45 0.43 -1.10 -8.71
N PHE A 46 0.10 0.20 -8.77
CA PHE A 46 -0.56 0.84 -9.91
C PHE A 46 0.40 1.85 -10.54
N PRO A 47 1.15 1.46 -11.58
CA PRO A 47 2.01 2.38 -12.32
C PRO A 47 1.18 3.52 -12.92
N ALA A 48 1.59 4.76 -12.66
CA ALA A 48 0.93 5.94 -13.20
C ALA A 48 1.89 7.16 -13.17
N PRO A 49 1.69 8.15 -14.03
CA PRO A 49 2.53 9.36 -14.04
C PRO A 49 2.52 10.09 -12.68
N PRO A 50 3.63 10.75 -12.31
CA PRO A 50 3.67 11.58 -11.12
C PRO A 50 2.55 12.62 -11.13
N GLY A 51 1.94 12.88 -9.97
CA GLY A 51 0.86 13.83 -9.83
C GLY A 51 -0.53 13.31 -10.19
N THR A 52 -0.65 12.08 -10.73
CA THR A 52 -1.95 11.43 -10.97
C THR A 52 -2.76 11.39 -9.66
N PRO A 53 -4.03 11.81 -9.67
CA PRO A 53 -4.87 11.78 -8.47
C PRO A 53 -5.02 10.37 -7.89
N VAL A 54 -4.84 10.24 -6.57
CA VAL A 54 -5.09 9.02 -5.81
C VAL A 54 -6.39 9.17 -5.05
N LEU A 55 -7.27 8.18 -5.14
CA LEU A 55 -8.63 8.18 -4.62
C LEU A 55 -8.81 7.15 -3.50
N ALA A 56 -9.66 7.46 -2.52
CA ALA A 56 -10.04 6.53 -1.48
C ALA A 56 -10.82 5.33 -2.07
N VAL A 57 -10.38 4.12 -1.79
CA VAL A 57 -11.01 2.88 -2.33
C VAL A 57 -12.37 2.57 -1.71
N ALA A 58 -12.67 3.11 -0.53
CA ALA A 58 -13.94 2.95 0.18
C ALA A 58 -14.15 4.09 1.17
N ASP A 59 -15.38 4.23 1.69
CA ASP A 59 -15.68 5.13 2.80
C ASP A 59 -14.87 4.75 4.04
N GLY A 60 -14.45 5.74 4.84
CA GLY A 60 -13.70 5.46 6.04
C GLY A 60 -13.28 6.69 6.84
N VAL A 61 -12.39 6.47 7.78
CA VAL A 61 -11.81 7.51 8.64
C VAL A 61 -10.31 7.54 8.44
N VAL A 62 -9.74 8.71 8.20
CA VAL A 62 -8.29 8.91 8.08
C VAL A 62 -7.64 8.61 9.43
N ILE A 63 -6.68 7.68 9.46
CA ILE A 63 -5.93 7.31 10.68
C ILE A 63 -4.45 7.68 10.60
N ARG A 64 -3.95 7.98 9.39
CA ARG A 64 -2.61 8.53 9.16
C ARG A 64 -2.60 9.43 7.94
N VAL A 65 -1.89 10.55 8.01
CA VAL A 65 -1.57 11.42 6.88
C VAL A 65 -0.20 12.04 7.07
N ASP A 66 0.73 11.76 6.16
CA ASP A 66 2.10 12.24 6.24
C ASP A 66 2.25 13.55 5.45
N THR A 67 2.14 14.68 6.14
CA THR A 67 2.28 16.01 5.56
C THR A 67 3.74 16.47 5.47
N ALA A 68 4.64 15.89 6.24
CA ALA A 68 6.04 16.29 6.42
C ALA A 68 7.00 15.09 6.28
N PHE A 69 6.93 14.37 5.17
CA PHE A 69 7.89 13.30 4.88
C PHE A 69 9.21 13.88 4.37
N VAL A 70 10.33 13.37 4.88
CA VAL A 70 11.69 13.71 4.43
C VAL A 70 12.29 12.48 3.78
N GLU A 71 12.71 12.64 2.52
CA GLU A 71 13.41 11.58 1.79
C GLU A 71 14.72 11.20 2.49
N TRP A 72 15.12 9.94 2.33
CA TRP A 72 16.48 9.57 2.73
C TRP A 72 17.53 10.14 1.76
N THR A 73 18.74 10.24 2.27
CA THR A 73 19.90 10.31 1.37
C THR A 73 20.19 8.91 0.82
N ALA A 74 20.85 8.83 -0.34
CA ALA A 74 21.25 7.55 -0.93
C ALA A 74 22.07 6.68 0.04
N ASP A 75 22.91 7.30 0.89
CA ASP A 75 23.71 6.59 1.89
C ASP A 75 22.86 6.02 3.03
N GLU A 76 21.80 6.73 3.44
CA GLU A 76 20.86 6.23 4.47
C GLU A 76 20.05 5.06 3.95
N GLU A 77 19.51 5.19 2.74
CA GLU A 77 18.75 4.13 2.08
C GLU A 77 19.60 2.90 1.87
N GLY A 78 20.80 3.05 1.27
CA GLY A 78 21.72 1.94 1.04
C GLY A 78 22.05 1.17 2.33
N ARG A 79 22.38 1.87 3.42
CA ARG A 79 22.66 1.21 4.71
C ARG A 79 21.44 0.48 5.28
N ALA A 80 20.23 1.05 5.15
CA ALA A 80 19.02 0.41 5.66
C ALA A 80 18.65 -0.85 4.86
N LEU A 81 18.88 -0.84 3.55
CA LEU A 81 18.66 -2.00 2.68
C LEU A 81 19.72 -3.10 2.94
N ASP A 82 20.99 -2.73 3.07
CA ASP A 82 22.07 -3.67 3.42
C ASP A 82 21.81 -4.34 4.78
N GLU A 83 21.36 -3.57 5.77
CA GLU A 83 20.95 -4.10 7.08
C GLU A 83 19.80 -5.10 6.95
N ALA A 84 18.75 -4.76 6.19
CA ALA A 84 17.62 -5.65 5.96
C ALA A 84 18.06 -6.99 5.33
N VAL A 85 18.92 -6.93 4.31
CA VAL A 85 19.47 -8.14 3.66
C VAL A 85 20.30 -8.95 4.65
N ALA A 86 21.15 -8.31 5.47
CA ALA A 86 21.97 -8.99 6.47
C ALA A 86 21.12 -9.66 7.57
N LEU A 87 19.99 -9.07 7.94
CA LEU A 87 19.05 -9.63 8.91
C LEU A 87 18.16 -10.74 8.32
N GLY A 88 17.99 -10.79 7.00
CA GLY A 88 17.07 -11.70 6.32
C GLY A 88 15.60 -11.29 6.40
N TYR A 89 15.32 -10.07 6.83
CA TYR A 89 13.99 -9.47 6.84
C TYR A 89 14.08 -7.93 6.84
N THR A 90 13.03 -7.25 6.37
CA THR A 90 12.96 -5.79 6.44
C THR A 90 12.47 -5.34 7.83
N PRO A 91 13.25 -4.58 8.62
CA PRO A 91 12.76 -3.97 9.86
C PRO A 91 11.54 -3.08 9.60
N ALA A 92 10.59 -3.06 10.55
CA ALA A 92 9.34 -2.33 10.39
C ALA A 92 9.53 -0.81 10.13
N GLU A 93 10.53 -0.20 10.79
CA GLU A 93 10.88 1.21 10.58
C GLU A 93 11.43 1.47 9.18
N THR A 94 12.31 0.59 8.69
CA THR A 94 12.84 0.63 7.33
C THR A 94 11.72 0.49 6.30
N LEU A 95 10.81 -0.48 6.51
CA LEU A 95 9.67 -0.69 5.63
C LEU A 95 8.72 0.51 5.63
N ASP A 96 8.46 1.12 6.79
CA ASP A 96 7.62 2.32 6.88
C ASP A 96 8.23 3.49 6.12
N ARG A 97 9.55 3.69 6.23
CA ARG A 97 10.27 4.75 5.51
C ARG A 97 10.35 4.48 4.00
N LEU A 98 10.52 3.23 3.57
CA LEU A 98 10.45 2.82 2.16
C LEU A 98 9.08 3.12 1.54
N ARG A 99 7.98 3.00 2.30
CA ARG A 99 6.64 3.39 1.84
C ARG A 99 6.51 4.88 1.57
N GLY A 100 7.41 5.69 2.07
CA GLY A 100 7.45 7.13 1.83
C GLY A 100 6.27 7.88 2.45
N ARG A 101 5.77 8.89 1.74
CA ARG A 101 4.60 9.68 2.17
C ARG A 101 3.33 8.85 2.00
N GLN A 102 2.56 8.74 3.09
CA GLN A 102 1.42 7.83 3.18
C GLN A 102 0.13 8.52 3.63
N VAL A 103 -0.99 7.93 3.22
CA VAL A 103 -2.31 8.12 3.82
C VAL A 103 -2.88 6.75 4.19
N TRP A 104 -3.44 6.61 5.39
CA TRP A 104 -4.12 5.39 5.83
C TRP A 104 -5.57 5.70 6.19
N ILE A 105 -6.48 4.83 5.75
CA ILE A 105 -7.93 4.96 5.97
C ILE A 105 -8.45 3.69 6.61
N ASP A 106 -9.09 3.82 7.76
CA ASP A 106 -9.82 2.73 8.43
C ASP A 106 -11.26 2.67 7.90
N HIS A 107 -11.62 1.55 7.32
CA HIS A 107 -12.95 1.25 6.76
C HIS A 107 -13.85 0.51 7.76
N GLY A 108 -13.36 0.29 8.98
CA GLY A 108 -14.01 -0.53 9.98
C GLY A 108 -13.80 -2.03 9.76
N GLN A 109 -14.26 -2.83 10.73
CA GLN A 109 -14.19 -4.30 10.68
C GLN A 109 -12.77 -4.88 10.51
N GLY A 110 -11.73 -4.12 10.90
CA GLY A 110 -10.33 -4.51 10.74
C GLY A 110 -9.79 -4.35 9.33
N ILE A 111 -10.47 -3.59 8.45
CA ILE A 111 -10.00 -3.31 7.09
C ILE A 111 -9.41 -1.90 7.06
N VAL A 112 -8.14 -1.79 6.66
CA VAL A 112 -7.41 -0.52 6.50
C VAL A 112 -6.76 -0.48 5.13
N SER A 113 -7.00 0.58 4.36
CA SER A 113 -6.21 0.86 3.16
C SER A 113 -5.06 1.78 3.47
N ARG A 114 -3.87 1.48 2.92
CA ARG A 114 -2.66 2.29 3.02
C ARG A 114 -2.20 2.65 1.62
N TYR A 115 -2.02 3.94 1.39
CA TYR A 115 -1.60 4.50 0.10
C TYR A 115 -0.19 5.05 0.29
N ALA A 116 0.76 4.56 -0.46
CA ALA A 116 2.18 4.85 -0.29
C ALA A 116 2.82 5.47 -1.55
N HIS A 117 4.07 5.89 -1.42
CA HIS A 117 4.88 6.57 -2.44
C HIS A 117 4.28 7.88 -2.97
N LEU A 118 3.43 8.54 -2.17
CA LEU A 118 2.73 9.74 -2.62
C LEU A 118 3.68 10.93 -2.83
N SER A 119 3.49 11.69 -3.92
CA SER A 119 4.18 12.96 -4.13
C SER A 119 3.57 14.07 -3.28
N ALA A 120 2.27 14.00 -3.01
CA ALA A 120 1.53 14.94 -2.19
C ALA A 120 0.33 14.27 -1.53
N VAL A 121 -0.07 14.78 -0.37
CA VAL A 121 -1.33 14.41 0.30
C VAL A 121 -2.34 15.54 0.16
N ALA A 122 -3.63 15.20 0.08
CA ALA A 122 -4.71 16.18 0.13
C ALA A 122 -4.75 16.83 1.54
N PRO A 123 -5.43 17.98 1.71
CA PRO A 123 -5.58 18.62 3.00
C PRO A 123 -6.55 17.81 3.90
N LEU A 124 -6.03 16.70 4.40
CA LEU A 124 -6.71 15.76 5.29
C LEU A 124 -6.16 15.92 6.71
N VAL A 125 -6.99 15.57 7.69
CA VAL A 125 -6.58 15.47 9.10
C VAL A 125 -6.98 14.11 9.64
N VAL A 126 -6.20 13.57 10.57
CA VAL A 126 -6.54 12.32 11.28
C VAL A 126 -7.88 12.49 11.99
N GLY A 127 -8.76 11.51 11.86
CA GLY A 127 -10.13 11.53 12.35
C GLY A 127 -11.17 12.05 11.34
N ALA A 128 -10.74 12.62 10.20
CA ALA A 128 -11.67 13.06 9.15
C ALA A 128 -12.32 11.86 8.45
N ARG A 129 -13.63 12.00 8.15
CA ARG A 129 -14.33 11.05 7.28
C ARG A 129 -14.02 11.35 5.82
N VAL A 130 -13.82 10.29 5.06
CA VAL A 130 -13.66 10.34 3.60
C VAL A 130 -14.65 9.39 2.95
N GLU A 131 -15.18 9.80 1.82
CA GLU A 131 -16.04 8.97 0.98
C GLU A 131 -15.21 8.25 -0.08
N ARG A 132 -15.67 7.10 -0.52
CA ARG A 132 -15.11 6.36 -1.66
C ARG A 132 -15.01 7.28 -2.89
N GLY A 133 -13.86 7.26 -3.56
CA GLY A 133 -13.59 8.12 -4.71
C GLY A 133 -13.11 9.54 -4.37
N ARG A 134 -13.07 9.92 -3.09
CA ARG A 134 -12.47 11.20 -2.70
C ARG A 134 -10.97 11.21 -2.99
N ARG A 135 -10.47 12.28 -3.61
CA ARG A 135 -9.03 12.50 -3.78
C ARG A 135 -8.35 12.64 -2.41
N ILE A 136 -7.31 11.82 -2.18
CA ILE A 136 -6.55 11.78 -0.93
C ILE A 136 -5.08 12.12 -1.11
N GLY A 137 -4.58 12.11 -2.34
CA GLY A 137 -3.19 12.40 -2.64
C GLY A 137 -2.90 12.41 -4.13
N ALA A 138 -1.65 12.26 -4.46
CA ALA A 138 -1.16 12.16 -5.83
C ALA A 138 0.00 11.15 -5.90
N VAL A 139 0.08 10.41 -7.01
CA VAL A 139 1.13 9.44 -7.31
C VAL A 139 2.51 10.11 -7.29
N GLY A 140 3.48 9.43 -6.73
CA GLY A 140 4.89 9.80 -6.72
C GLY A 140 5.79 8.58 -6.63
N SER A 141 6.98 8.76 -6.05
CA SER A 141 7.98 7.71 -5.79
C SER A 141 8.67 7.94 -4.44
N SER A 142 8.04 8.70 -3.52
CA SER A 142 8.64 9.00 -2.22
C SER A 142 9.01 7.73 -1.45
N GLY A 143 10.13 7.75 -0.75
CA GLY A 143 10.66 6.64 0.02
C GLY A 143 11.40 5.58 -0.77
N TYR A 144 11.15 5.44 -2.09
CA TYR A 144 11.85 4.51 -2.98
C TYR A 144 11.84 5.02 -4.43
N GLU A 145 12.73 5.95 -4.72
CA GLU A 145 12.79 6.60 -6.05
C GLU A 145 13.14 5.64 -7.19
N GLU A 146 13.96 4.62 -6.94
CA GLU A 146 14.37 3.62 -7.94
C GLU A 146 13.21 2.80 -8.48
N GLY A 147 12.13 2.63 -7.70
CA GLY A 147 10.91 1.95 -8.14
C GLY A 147 10.11 2.71 -9.19
N GLY A 148 10.45 3.98 -9.42
CA GLY A 148 9.72 4.86 -10.33
C GLY A 148 8.31 5.24 -9.83
N PRO A 149 7.60 6.11 -10.57
CA PRO A 149 6.30 6.59 -10.13
C PRO A 149 5.22 5.50 -10.19
N HIS A 150 4.61 5.21 -9.05
CA HIS A 150 3.46 4.32 -8.92
C HIS A 150 2.72 4.59 -7.61
N LEU A 151 1.47 4.15 -7.51
CA LEU A 151 0.78 4.02 -6.25
C LEU A 151 0.99 2.60 -5.73
N HIS A 152 1.56 2.46 -4.54
CA HIS A 152 1.52 1.22 -3.77
C HIS A 152 0.29 1.24 -2.84
N LEU A 153 -0.67 0.33 -3.07
CA LEU A 153 -1.88 0.20 -2.28
C LEU A 153 -1.86 -1.09 -1.47
N GLU A 154 -1.80 -0.99 -0.13
CA GLU A 154 -2.05 -2.12 0.75
C GLU A 154 -3.51 -2.10 1.23
N VAL A 155 -4.14 -3.25 1.26
CA VAL A 155 -5.42 -3.47 1.94
C VAL A 155 -5.16 -4.44 3.09
N ARG A 156 -5.06 -3.89 4.30
CA ARG A 156 -4.84 -4.70 5.51
C ARG A 156 -6.17 -5.31 5.95
N VAL A 157 -6.11 -6.55 6.43
CA VAL A 157 -7.25 -7.31 6.93
C VAL A 157 -6.84 -7.91 8.29
N GLY A 158 -7.08 -7.16 9.36
CA GLY A 158 -6.46 -7.42 10.65
C GLY A 158 -4.93 -7.28 10.58
N ASP A 159 -4.20 -8.30 11.01
CA ASP A 159 -2.73 -8.31 10.98
C ASP A 159 -2.18 -8.69 9.59
N ALA A 160 -2.99 -9.28 8.72
CA ALA A 160 -2.63 -9.72 7.39
C ALA A 160 -2.85 -8.63 6.31
N TYR A 161 -2.46 -8.91 5.08
CA TYR A 161 -2.82 -8.12 3.90
C TYR A 161 -3.63 -8.93 2.89
N LEU A 162 -4.39 -8.25 2.06
CA LEU A 162 -5.22 -8.88 1.03
C LEU A 162 -4.37 -9.76 0.12
N GLY A 163 -4.69 -11.04 0.10
CA GLY A 163 -3.98 -12.04 -0.72
C GLY A 163 -2.70 -12.58 -0.08
N GLU A 164 -2.38 -12.29 1.18
CA GLU A 164 -1.25 -12.90 1.88
C GLU A 164 -1.29 -14.43 1.77
N ASP A 165 -0.14 -15.04 1.53
CA ASP A 165 0.05 -16.48 1.31
C ASP A 165 -0.69 -17.09 0.10
N LEU A 166 -1.35 -16.27 -0.74
CA LEU A 166 -1.97 -16.74 -1.98
C LEU A 166 -1.04 -16.56 -3.18
N ALA A 167 -1.23 -17.37 -4.22
CA ALA A 167 -0.46 -17.30 -5.44
C ALA A 167 -1.32 -17.59 -6.68
N GLY A 168 -0.81 -17.21 -7.87
CA GLY A 168 -1.41 -17.52 -9.16
C GLY A 168 -2.86 -17.07 -9.26
N ASP A 169 -3.69 -17.90 -9.89
CA ASP A 169 -5.09 -17.59 -10.18
C ASP A 169 -5.92 -17.33 -8.91
N THR A 170 -5.56 -17.97 -7.78
CA THR A 170 -6.27 -17.77 -6.51
C THR A 170 -6.02 -16.36 -5.96
N LEU A 171 -4.79 -15.87 -6.05
CA LEU A 171 -4.44 -14.49 -5.66
C LEU A 171 -5.18 -13.49 -6.55
N ILE A 172 -5.09 -13.65 -7.87
CA ILE A 172 -5.74 -12.78 -8.85
C ILE A 172 -7.25 -12.74 -8.61
N ALA A 173 -7.90 -13.89 -8.50
CA ALA A 173 -9.34 -13.98 -8.25
C ALA A 173 -9.75 -13.33 -6.91
N THR A 174 -8.90 -13.41 -5.89
CA THR A 174 -9.16 -12.79 -4.59
C THR A 174 -9.10 -11.27 -4.69
N ILE A 175 -8.08 -10.72 -5.39
CA ILE A 175 -7.94 -9.29 -5.63
C ILE A 175 -9.11 -8.78 -6.47
N PHE A 176 -9.39 -9.38 -7.62
CA PHE A 176 -10.48 -8.94 -8.50
C PHE A 176 -11.82 -8.92 -7.76
N ARG A 177 -12.09 -9.93 -6.94
CA ARG A 177 -13.32 -10.00 -6.13
C ARG A 177 -13.41 -8.90 -5.07
N ALA A 178 -12.30 -8.37 -4.60
CA ALA A 178 -12.29 -7.28 -3.62
C ALA A 178 -12.69 -5.94 -4.25
N PHE A 179 -12.42 -5.76 -5.54
CA PHE A 179 -12.72 -4.55 -6.31
C PHE A 179 -13.97 -4.66 -7.19
N ASP A 180 -14.80 -5.67 -6.96
CA ASP A 180 -16.09 -5.89 -7.63
C ASP A 180 -17.25 -5.08 -6.99
#